data_4bd93dc7c2950fcd8ec94a388be5415d
#
_entry.id   4bd93dc7c2950fcd8ec94a388be5415d
#
_cell.length_a   1.000
_cell.length_b   1.000
_cell.length_c   1.000
_cell.angle_alpha   90.00
_cell.angle_beta   90.00
_cell.angle_gamma   90.00
#
_symmetry.space_group_name_H-M   'P 1'
#
loop_
_entity.id
_entity.type
_entity.pdbx_description
1 polymer ?
#
loop_
_entity_poly.entity_id
_entity_poly.type
_entity_poly.pdbx_seq_one_letter_code
_entity_poly.pdbx_strand_id
1 'polypeptide(L)'
;MRTFCLIALLAAAPALADVAVHDESGRTPRLTHPARRIVSLSPHITENLFAIGAGNRVVGTVEFSNYPEEAKKIRQIGSYEKIDLEAVAALRPDLVIAWESGNIASHVARLKAIGLNVVVTEARRIEDVPADLERLGALAGAGVGARAAAAKFRERLAEVRARYAGRPTVRVFYEVWHQPLMTVGGGQIISDAIRLCGGENVFAALKPMAAAVTVEAVLAADPEAIVASGMGDARPEWLDEWRRWPSLTAVARDNLFFVPPDHLQRHTPRILDGIGRLCQHLETARTRRTP
;
A
#
# COMPACT_ATOMS: atom_id res chain seq x y z
N MET A 1 -2.32 69.33 -29.94
CA MET A 1 -2.98 68.02 -30.03
C MET A 1 -2.11 66.98 -29.32
N ARG A 2 -2.49 66.54 -28.12
CA ARG A 2 -1.76 65.50 -27.37
C ARG A 2 -2.54 64.20 -27.48
N THR A 3 -1.97 63.24 -28.20
CA THR A 3 -2.56 61.94 -28.44
C THR A 3 -2.27 61.07 -27.19
N PHE A 4 -3.30 60.67 -26.45
CA PHE A 4 -3.21 59.72 -25.34
C PHE A 4 -3.29 58.30 -25.94
N CYS A 5 -2.19 57.54 -25.90
CA CYS A 5 -2.18 56.11 -26.14
C CYS A 5 -2.70 55.38 -24.91
N LEU A 6 -3.88 54.77 -25.00
CA LEU A 6 -4.42 53.85 -24.01
C LEU A 6 -3.74 52.47 -24.20
N ILE A 7 -2.86 52.09 -23.27
CA ILE A 7 -2.32 50.72 -23.22
C ILE A 7 -3.33 49.85 -22.46
N ALA A 8 -4.02 48.99 -23.19
CA ALA A 8 -4.88 47.96 -22.60
C ALA A 8 -4.00 46.82 -22.04
N LEU A 9 -3.89 46.70 -20.72
CA LEU A 9 -3.32 45.52 -20.06
C LEU A 9 -4.29 44.34 -20.26
N LEU A 10 -3.96 43.42 -21.13
CA LEU A 10 -4.60 42.09 -21.17
C LEU A 10 -4.13 41.31 -19.94
N ALA A 11 -5.00 41.16 -18.93
CA ALA A 11 -4.82 40.23 -17.84
C ALA A 11 -4.95 38.82 -18.39
N ALA A 12 -3.84 38.09 -18.59
CA ALA A 12 -3.87 36.67 -18.89
C ALA A 12 -4.43 35.93 -17.67
N ALA A 13 -5.68 35.43 -17.77
CA ALA A 13 -6.20 34.49 -16.78
C ALA A 13 -5.34 33.22 -16.78
N PRO A 14 -4.94 32.70 -15.61
CA PRO A 14 -4.18 31.45 -15.56
C PRO A 14 -5.06 30.35 -16.16
N ALA A 15 -4.60 29.71 -17.21
CA ALA A 15 -5.22 28.51 -17.75
C ALA A 15 -5.20 27.44 -16.66
N LEU A 16 -6.36 27.07 -16.13
CA LEU A 16 -6.48 25.93 -15.23
C LEU A 16 -6.15 24.69 -16.05
N ALA A 17 -4.94 24.14 -15.84
CA ALA A 17 -4.54 22.92 -16.52
C ALA A 17 -5.37 21.75 -15.98
N ASP A 18 -6.06 21.06 -16.88
CA ASP A 18 -6.76 19.80 -16.56
C ASP A 18 -5.74 18.80 -16.00
N VAL A 19 -6.05 18.23 -14.82
CA VAL A 19 -5.27 17.15 -14.23
C VAL A 19 -5.81 15.83 -14.78
N ALA A 20 -5.05 15.20 -15.66
CA ALA A 20 -5.36 13.88 -16.20
C ALA A 20 -4.32 12.87 -15.70
N VAL A 21 -4.78 11.77 -15.11
CA VAL A 21 -3.91 10.73 -14.54
C VAL A 21 -4.43 9.37 -14.97
N HIS A 22 -3.56 8.51 -15.50
CA HIS A 22 -3.91 7.12 -15.78
C HIS A 22 -4.08 6.36 -14.45
N ASP A 23 -5.21 5.66 -14.32
CA ASP A 23 -5.50 4.80 -13.19
C ASP A 23 -5.33 3.31 -13.55
N GLU A 24 -5.28 2.45 -12.53
CA GLU A 24 -5.08 1.00 -12.72
C GLU A 24 -6.28 0.31 -13.39
N SER A 25 -7.45 0.96 -13.44
CA SER A 25 -8.60 0.46 -14.21
C SER A 25 -8.51 0.75 -15.72
N GLY A 26 -7.39 1.29 -16.21
CA GLY A 26 -7.16 1.66 -17.60
C GLY A 26 -7.90 2.94 -18.04
N ARG A 27 -8.42 3.73 -17.10
CA ARG A 27 -9.11 4.99 -17.39
C ARG A 27 -8.18 6.17 -17.12
N THR A 28 -8.52 7.31 -17.71
CA THR A 28 -7.84 8.58 -17.47
C THR A 28 -8.85 9.59 -16.91
N PRO A 29 -9.19 9.51 -15.59
CA PRO A 29 -10.01 10.52 -14.97
C PRO A 29 -9.41 11.91 -15.17
N ARG A 30 -10.26 12.89 -15.48
CA ARG A 30 -9.86 14.28 -15.65
C ARG A 30 -10.52 15.14 -14.60
N LEU A 31 -9.71 15.91 -13.89
CA LEU A 31 -10.15 16.93 -12.97
C LEU A 31 -9.88 18.30 -13.59
N THR A 32 -10.86 19.19 -13.57
CA THR A 32 -10.69 20.57 -14.06
C THR A 32 -9.77 21.41 -13.16
N HIS A 33 -9.53 20.93 -11.95
CA HIS A 33 -8.61 21.52 -10.97
C HIS A 33 -8.15 20.42 -9.99
N PRO A 34 -7.04 20.61 -9.28
CA PRO A 34 -6.61 19.69 -8.22
C PRO A 34 -7.70 19.51 -7.15
N ALA A 35 -7.88 18.25 -6.74
CA ALA A 35 -8.90 17.87 -5.76
C ALA A 35 -8.70 18.59 -4.42
N ARG A 36 -9.80 19.09 -3.85
CA ARG A 36 -9.85 19.77 -2.55
C ARG A 36 -10.64 19.01 -1.50
N ARG A 37 -11.50 18.09 -1.93
CA ARG A 37 -12.34 17.23 -1.09
C ARG A 37 -12.18 15.78 -1.51
N ILE A 38 -11.26 15.09 -0.85
CA ILE A 38 -10.87 13.73 -1.22
C ILE A 38 -11.49 12.74 -0.23
N VAL A 39 -12.13 11.70 -0.76
CA VAL A 39 -12.48 10.51 0.03
C VAL A 39 -11.50 9.41 -0.30
N SER A 40 -10.89 8.84 0.75
CA SER A 40 -9.94 7.74 0.68
C SER A 40 -10.62 6.43 1.10
N LEU A 41 -10.62 5.43 0.22
CA LEU A 41 -11.28 4.14 0.46
C LEU A 41 -10.32 3.05 0.97
N SER A 42 -9.12 3.44 1.42
CA SER A 42 -8.17 2.52 2.04
C SER A 42 -7.22 3.24 3.00
N PRO A 43 -6.76 2.57 4.10
CA PRO A 43 -5.82 3.14 5.06
C PRO A 43 -4.50 3.62 4.42
N HIS A 44 -3.93 2.85 3.49
CA HIS A 44 -2.67 3.22 2.83
C HIS A 44 -2.83 4.45 1.91
N ILE A 45 -3.99 4.63 1.27
CA ILE A 45 -4.28 5.82 0.47
C ILE A 45 -4.34 7.06 1.37
N THR A 46 -5.01 6.95 2.53
CA THR A 46 -5.04 8.01 3.53
C THR A 46 -3.63 8.39 3.95
N GLU A 47 -2.81 7.41 4.33
CA GLU A 47 -1.43 7.61 4.76
C GLU A 47 -0.57 8.27 3.67
N ASN A 48 -0.71 7.84 2.41
CA ASN A 48 0.00 8.43 1.27
C ASN A 48 -0.39 9.90 1.05
N LEU A 49 -1.68 10.24 1.18
CA LEU A 49 -2.15 11.63 1.08
C LEU A 49 -1.53 12.52 2.16
N PHE A 50 -1.40 12.01 3.38
CA PHE A 50 -0.68 12.73 4.45
C PHE A 50 0.83 12.83 4.15
N ALA A 51 1.45 11.76 3.68
CA ALA A 51 2.88 11.74 3.38
C ALA A 51 3.30 12.77 2.32
N ILE A 52 2.39 13.12 1.39
CA ILE A 52 2.63 14.13 0.36
C ILE A 52 2.15 15.54 0.75
N GLY A 53 1.63 15.72 1.98
CA GLY A 53 1.13 17.02 2.47
C GLY A 53 -0.28 17.39 2.01
N ALA A 54 -1.08 16.40 1.55
CA ALA A 54 -2.47 16.59 1.13
C ALA A 54 -3.51 16.11 2.17
N GLY A 55 -3.11 15.75 3.38
CA GLY A 55 -3.99 15.21 4.42
C GLY A 55 -5.15 16.13 4.79
N ASN A 56 -4.96 17.46 4.76
CA ASN A 56 -5.99 18.45 5.03
C ASN A 56 -7.12 18.49 3.97
N ARG A 57 -6.96 17.80 2.85
CA ARG A 57 -7.97 17.67 1.79
C ARG A 57 -8.83 16.41 1.94
N VAL A 58 -8.45 15.50 2.84
CA VAL A 58 -9.19 14.27 3.09
C VAL A 58 -10.40 14.57 3.96
N VAL A 59 -11.60 14.37 3.41
CA VAL A 59 -12.87 14.66 4.08
C VAL A 59 -13.62 13.40 4.54
N GLY A 60 -13.18 12.23 4.08
CA GLY A 60 -13.72 10.92 4.49
C GLY A 60 -12.68 9.83 4.31
N THR A 61 -12.68 8.88 5.23
CA THR A 61 -11.76 7.75 5.25
C THR A 61 -12.44 6.49 5.78
N VAL A 62 -11.79 5.33 5.65
CA VAL A 62 -12.31 4.05 6.14
C VAL A 62 -11.67 3.66 7.48
N GLU A 63 -12.23 2.64 8.12
CA GLU A 63 -11.66 2.01 9.31
C GLU A 63 -10.17 1.71 9.14
N PHE A 64 -9.43 1.66 10.24
CA PHE A 64 -7.97 1.47 10.27
C PHE A 64 -7.13 2.57 9.61
N SER A 65 -7.73 3.68 9.16
CA SER A 65 -6.98 4.87 8.72
C SER A 65 -6.46 5.65 9.94
N ASN A 66 -5.48 5.08 10.63
CA ASN A 66 -5.00 5.49 11.94
C ASN A 66 -3.63 6.18 11.93
N TYR A 67 -3.05 6.41 10.75
CA TYR A 67 -1.76 7.06 10.60
C TYR A 67 -1.80 8.14 9.50
N PRO A 68 -1.19 9.32 9.77
CA PRO A 68 -0.70 9.76 11.07
C PRO A 68 -1.85 9.97 12.08
N GLU A 69 -1.56 10.41 13.31
CA GLU A 69 -2.57 10.58 14.36
C GLU A 69 -3.73 11.48 13.94
N GLU A 70 -3.45 12.48 13.11
CA GLU A 70 -4.44 13.42 12.56
C GLU A 70 -5.49 12.71 11.69
N ALA A 71 -5.15 11.59 11.06
CA ALA A 71 -6.07 10.82 10.23
C ALA A 71 -7.25 10.25 11.03
N LYS A 72 -7.07 9.95 12.32
CA LYS A 72 -8.11 9.47 13.23
C LYS A 72 -9.25 10.47 13.44
N LYS A 73 -9.02 11.76 13.16
CA LYS A 73 -10.02 12.83 13.31
C LYS A 73 -10.93 12.96 12.10
N ILE A 74 -10.61 12.28 10.99
CA ILE A 74 -11.38 12.34 9.76
C ILE A 74 -12.62 11.44 9.89
N ARG A 75 -13.75 11.90 9.32
CA ARG A 75 -15.00 11.13 9.33
C ARG A 75 -14.81 9.77 8.66
N GLN A 76 -15.14 8.70 9.37
CA GLN A 76 -15.17 7.35 8.82
C GLN A 76 -16.46 7.12 8.02
N ILE A 77 -16.31 6.45 6.87
CA ILE A 77 -17.38 6.15 5.91
C ILE A 77 -17.52 4.62 5.69
N GLY A 78 -17.26 3.83 6.72
CA GLY A 78 -17.28 2.37 6.72
C GLY A 78 -15.90 1.73 6.71
N SER A 79 -15.84 0.45 6.35
CA SER A 79 -14.57 -0.26 6.14
C SER A 79 -14.18 -0.28 4.66
N TYR A 80 -12.95 -0.72 4.35
CA TYR A 80 -12.52 -0.87 2.94
C TYR A 80 -13.32 -1.93 2.18
N GLU A 81 -13.92 -2.90 2.88
CA GLU A 81 -14.82 -3.92 2.31
C GLU A 81 -16.28 -3.44 2.28
N LYS A 82 -16.75 -2.71 3.31
CA LYS A 82 -18.14 -2.26 3.44
C LYS A 82 -18.21 -0.74 3.49
N ILE A 83 -18.23 -0.11 2.32
CA ILE A 83 -18.27 1.34 2.17
C ILE A 83 -19.72 1.83 2.29
N ASP A 84 -19.95 2.87 3.10
CA ASP A 84 -21.21 3.60 3.14
C ASP A 84 -21.26 4.61 1.98
N LEU A 85 -21.92 4.20 0.90
CA LEU A 85 -22.00 4.99 -0.33
C LEU A 85 -22.77 6.30 -0.14
N GLU A 86 -23.77 6.32 0.75
CA GLU A 86 -24.56 7.50 1.06
C GLU A 86 -23.71 8.52 1.85
N ALA A 87 -22.95 8.04 2.84
CA ALA A 87 -22.01 8.88 3.57
C ALA A 87 -20.94 9.47 2.64
N VAL A 88 -20.43 8.69 1.67
CA VAL A 88 -19.49 9.20 0.64
C VAL A 88 -20.15 10.31 -0.17
N ALA A 89 -21.36 10.09 -0.70
CA ALA A 89 -22.08 11.08 -1.51
C ALA A 89 -22.39 12.35 -0.72
N ALA A 90 -22.80 12.22 0.56
CA ALA A 90 -23.11 13.34 1.45
C ALA A 90 -21.89 14.25 1.71
N LEU A 91 -20.68 13.70 1.65
CA LEU A 91 -19.43 14.47 1.76
C LEU A 91 -19.15 15.32 0.52
N ARG A 92 -19.88 15.14 -0.58
CA ARG A 92 -19.68 15.85 -1.85
C ARG A 92 -18.21 15.95 -2.23
N PRO A 93 -17.51 14.80 -2.39
CA PRO A 93 -16.11 14.82 -2.78
C PRO A 93 -15.96 15.23 -4.24
N ASP A 94 -14.88 15.92 -4.56
CA ASP A 94 -14.46 16.14 -5.95
C ASP A 94 -13.56 14.99 -6.48
N LEU A 95 -13.05 14.16 -5.57
CA LEU A 95 -12.27 12.96 -5.89
C LEU A 95 -12.51 11.86 -4.86
N VAL A 96 -12.71 10.63 -5.33
CA VAL A 96 -12.66 9.40 -4.53
C VAL A 96 -11.49 8.57 -5.00
N ILE A 97 -10.66 8.08 -4.09
CA ILE A 97 -9.52 7.22 -4.40
C ILE A 97 -9.80 5.83 -3.83
N ALA A 98 -9.82 4.84 -4.72
CA ALA A 98 -10.15 3.45 -4.43
C ALA A 98 -8.91 2.55 -4.61
N TRP A 99 -8.97 1.39 -3.99
CA TRP A 99 -7.96 0.34 -4.05
C TRP A 99 -8.49 -0.86 -4.85
N GLU A 100 -7.80 -1.25 -5.93
CA GLU A 100 -8.27 -2.24 -6.90
C GLU A 100 -8.54 -3.60 -6.25
N SER A 101 -7.56 -4.16 -5.54
CA SER A 101 -7.65 -5.51 -4.98
C SER A 101 -8.37 -5.58 -3.63
N GLY A 102 -8.61 -4.45 -2.95
CA GLY A 102 -9.19 -4.42 -1.61
C GLY A 102 -10.62 -3.88 -1.53
N ASN A 103 -11.05 -3.02 -2.45
CA ASN A 103 -12.42 -2.53 -2.43
C ASN A 103 -13.33 -3.41 -3.29
N ILE A 104 -14.58 -3.62 -2.83
CA ILE A 104 -15.58 -4.38 -3.58
C ILE A 104 -15.87 -3.64 -4.91
N ALA A 105 -15.62 -4.30 -6.03
CA ALA A 105 -15.73 -3.70 -7.37
C ALA A 105 -17.12 -3.10 -7.65
N SER A 106 -18.20 -3.71 -7.13
CA SER A 106 -19.58 -3.18 -7.28
C SER A 106 -19.78 -1.86 -6.52
N HIS A 107 -19.12 -1.66 -5.37
CA HIS A 107 -19.17 -0.38 -4.65
C HIS A 107 -18.47 0.71 -5.46
N VAL A 108 -17.28 0.43 -5.98
CA VAL A 108 -16.53 1.35 -6.86
C VAL A 108 -17.33 1.70 -8.10
N ALA A 109 -17.99 0.71 -8.75
CA ALA A 109 -18.83 0.92 -9.91
C ALA A 109 -20.05 1.82 -9.59
N ARG A 110 -20.68 1.63 -8.41
CA ARG A 110 -21.83 2.46 -7.98
C ARG A 110 -21.42 3.91 -7.72
N LEU A 111 -20.26 4.14 -7.09
CA LEU A 111 -19.74 5.51 -6.90
C LEU A 111 -19.50 6.21 -8.24
N LYS A 112 -18.96 5.49 -9.24
CA LYS A 112 -18.81 6.00 -10.61
C LYS A 112 -20.17 6.28 -11.28
N ALA A 113 -21.16 5.40 -11.09
CA ALA A 113 -22.49 5.52 -11.70
C ALA A 113 -23.28 6.74 -11.18
N ILE A 114 -23.07 7.16 -9.94
CA ILE A 114 -23.68 8.38 -9.38
C ILE A 114 -22.91 9.67 -9.73
N GLY A 115 -21.93 9.57 -10.64
CA GLY A 115 -21.20 10.73 -11.18
C GLY A 115 -19.98 11.19 -10.39
N LEU A 116 -19.51 10.43 -9.40
CA LEU A 116 -18.29 10.78 -8.67
C LEU A 116 -17.03 10.46 -9.50
N ASN A 117 -16.05 11.34 -9.42
CA ASN A 117 -14.72 11.08 -9.98
C ASN A 117 -14.00 10.05 -9.11
N VAL A 118 -13.86 8.81 -9.59
CA VAL A 118 -13.20 7.73 -8.88
C VAL A 118 -11.93 7.34 -9.63
N VAL A 119 -10.78 7.44 -8.95
CA VAL A 119 -9.46 6.96 -9.37
C VAL A 119 -9.16 5.65 -8.63
N VAL A 120 -8.68 4.64 -9.34
CA VAL A 120 -8.31 3.34 -8.75
C VAL A 120 -6.79 3.23 -8.73
N THR A 121 -6.24 2.83 -7.59
CA THR A 121 -4.80 2.63 -7.38
C THR A 121 -4.51 1.19 -6.98
N GLU A 122 -3.34 0.67 -7.38
CA GLU A 122 -2.81 -0.61 -6.97
C GLU A 122 -1.29 -0.61 -7.08
N ALA A 123 -0.58 -0.79 -6.00
CA ALA A 123 0.86 -1.01 -6.02
C ALA A 123 1.14 -2.51 -5.91
N ARG A 124 1.72 -3.10 -6.95
CA ARG A 124 2.07 -4.54 -7.02
C ARG A 124 3.54 -4.78 -6.72
N ARG A 125 4.35 -3.76 -6.89
CA ARG A 125 5.81 -3.77 -6.67
C ARG A 125 6.20 -2.62 -5.76
N ILE A 126 7.32 -2.76 -5.10
CA ILE A 126 7.82 -1.70 -4.20
C ILE A 126 8.12 -0.41 -4.99
N GLU A 127 8.56 -0.53 -6.23
CA GLU A 127 8.80 0.61 -7.14
C GLU A 127 7.54 1.38 -7.54
N ASP A 128 6.35 0.78 -7.39
CA ASP A 128 5.08 1.45 -7.71
C ASP A 128 4.72 2.50 -6.65
N VAL A 129 5.17 2.33 -5.39
CA VAL A 129 4.86 3.24 -4.28
C VAL A 129 5.26 4.70 -4.57
N PRO A 130 6.51 5.02 -4.99
CA PRO A 130 6.86 6.40 -5.32
C PRO A 130 6.11 6.95 -6.54
N ALA A 131 5.73 6.10 -7.51
CA ALA A 131 4.90 6.53 -8.63
C ALA A 131 3.47 6.87 -8.18
N ASP A 132 2.90 6.10 -7.26
CA ASP A 132 1.60 6.41 -6.65
C ASP A 132 1.63 7.70 -5.84
N LEU A 133 2.69 7.97 -5.08
CA LEU A 133 2.84 9.24 -4.37
C LEU A 133 2.82 10.43 -5.35
N GLU A 134 3.55 10.33 -6.47
CA GLU A 134 3.58 11.37 -7.51
C GLU A 134 2.22 11.53 -8.20
N ARG A 135 1.53 10.42 -8.49
CA ARG A 135 0.17 10.37 -9.04
C ARG A 135 -0.84 11.07 -8.12
N LEU A 136 -0.84 10.70 -6.83
CA LEU A 136 -1.68 11.34 -5.81
C LEU A 136 -1.34 12.83 -5.66
N GLY A 137 -0.07 13.18 -5.75
CA GLY A 137 0.40 14.57 -5.73
C GLY A 137 -0.15 15.41 -6.88
N ALA A 138 -0.20 14.86 -8.09
CA ALA A 138 -0.80 15.52 -9.25
C ALA A 138 -2.31 15.74 -9.02
N LEU A 139 -3.03 14.70 -8.63
CA LEU A 139 -4.48 14.75 -8.36
C LEU A 139 -4.83 15.73 -7.24
N ALA A 140 -4.06 15.76 -6.18
CA ALA A 140 -4.29 16.62 -5.02
C ALA A 140 -3.60 17.98 -5.12
N GLY A 141 -2.87 18.33 -6.19
CA GLY A 141 -2.12 19.57 -6.29
C GLY A 141 -1.02 19.72 -5.22
N ALA A 142 -0.46 18.61 -4.77
CA ALA A 142 0.60 18.50 -3.77
C ALA A 142 1.93 18.02 -4.38
N GLY A 143 2.20 18.39 -5.65
CA GLY A 143 3.31 17.86 -6.43
C GLY A 143 4.70 18.07 -5.82
N VAL A 144 4.93 19.16 -5.07
CA VAL A 144 6.21 19.40 -4.39
C VAL A 144 6.44 18.35 -3.30
N GLY A 145 5.46 18.18 -2.39
CA GLY A 145 5.54 17.18 -1.32
C GLY A 145 5.63 15.75 -1.87
N ALA A 146 4.88 15.45 -2.93
CA ALA A 146 4.90 14.16 -3.58
C ALA A 146 6.28 13.80 -4.16
N ARG A 147 6.90 14.72 -4.90
CA ARG A 147 8.26 14.50 -5.42
C ARG A 147 9.29 14.31 -4.31
N ALA A 148 9.19 15.09 -3.23
CA ALA A 148 10.09 14.96 -2.09
C ALA A 148 9.92 13.60 -1.40
N ALA A 149 8.68 13.17 -1.14
CA ALA A 149 8.39 11.87 -0.55
C ALA A 149 8.85 10.70 -1.46
N ALA A 150 8.59 10.79 -2.75
CA ALA A 150 9.00 9.79 -3.74
C ALA A 150 10.53 9.70 -3.87
N ALA A 151 11.25 10.84 -3.88
CA ALA A 151 12.71 10.85 -3.92
C ALA A 151 13.32 10.20 -2.69
N LYS A 152 12.85 10.57 -1.48
CA LYS A 152 13.28 9.95 -0.23
C LYS A 152 13.00 8.44 -0.20
N PHE A 153 11.86 8.00 -0.72
CA PHE A 153 11.55 6.59 -0.82
C PHE A 153 12.54 5.85 -1.72
N ARG A 154 12.81 6.39 -2.92
CA ARG A 154 13.74 5.77 -3.88
C ARG A 154 15.17 5.67 -3.32
N GLU A 155 15.63 6.69 -2.60
CA GLU A 155 16.92 6.69 -1.92
C GLU A 155 17.02 5.55 -0.90
N ARG A 156 16.05 5.48 0.04
CA ARG A 156 16.01 4.41 1.05
C ARG A 156 15.86 3.01 0.43
N LEU A 157 15.07 2.88 -0.64
CA LEU A 157 14.92 1.62 -1.37
C LEU A 157 16.25 1.17 -1.98
N ALA A 158 17.02 2.11 -2.56
CA ALA A 158 18.34 1.81 -3.12
C ALA A 158 19.33 1.33 -2.05
N GLU A 159 19.32 1.93 -0.86
CA GLU A 159 20.14 1.50 0.28
C GLU A 159 19.80 0.06 0.72
N VAL A 160 18.50 -0.24 0.89
CA VAL A 160 18.04 -1.58 1.25
C VAL A 160 18.46 -2.60 0.18
N ARG A 161 18.26 -2.27 -1.09
CA ARG A 161 18.63 -3.13 -2.21
C ARG A 161 20.12 -3.41 -2.24
N ALA A 162 20.97 -2.40 -2.08
CA ALA A 162 22.43 -2.57 -2.04
C ALA A 162 22.87 -3.45 -0.86
N ARG A 163 22.24 -3.28 0.31
CA ARG A 163 22.58 -4.02 1.53
C ARG A 163 22.27 -5.52 1.44
N TYR A 164 21.20 -5.90 0.73
CA TYR A 164 20.72 -7.29 0.70
C TYR A 164 20.91 -7.96 -0.66
N ALA A 165 21.55 -7.30 -1.62
CA ALA A 165 21.90 -7.91 -2.91
C ALA A 165 22.81 -9.14 -2.74
N GLY A 166 22.53 -10.20 -3.50
CA GLY A 166 23.36 -11.40 -3.55
C GLY A 166 23.36 -12.26 -2.27
N ARG A 167 22.47 -12.00 -1.31
CA ARG A 167 22.31 -12.84 -0.12
C ARG A 167 21.80 -14.24 -0.49
N PRO A 168 22.25 -15.30 0.19
CA PRO A 168 21.74 -16.65 -0.01
C PRO A 168 20.22 -16.70 0.17
N THR A 169 19.53 -17.35 -0.74
CA THR A 169 18.05 -17.41 -0.74
C THR A 169 17.53 -18.10 0.51
N VAL A 170 16.49 -17.51 1.15
CA VAL A 170 15.72 -18.10 2.24
C VAL A 170 14.32 -18.40 1.73
N ARG A 171 13.83 -19.63 1.89
CA ARG A 171 12.48 -20.04 1.53
C ARG A 171 11.50 -19.58 2.61
N VAL A 172 10.53 -18.74 2.22
CA VAL A 172 9.65 -18.03 3.16
C VAL A 172 8.19 -18.41 2.92
N PHE A 173 7.50 -18.81 3.96
CA PHE A 173 6.04 -18.78 4.03
C PHE A 173 5.59 -17.49 4.70
N TYR A 174 4.80 -16.67 4.00
CA TYR A 174 4.18 -15.48 4.58
C TYR A 174 2.73 -15.76 4.95
N GLU A 175 2.43 -15.71 6.26
CA GLU A 175 1.10 -15.95 6.79
C GLU A 175 0.37 -14.64 7.02
N VAL A 176 -0.59 -14.33 6.11
CA VAL A 176 -1.42 -13.11 6.20
C VAL A 176 -2.45 -13.24 7.29
N TRP A 177 -3.09 -14.41 7.37
CA TRP A 177 -4.21 -14.70 8.25
C TRP A 177 -4.23 -16.16 8.64
N HIS A 178 -4.71 -16.43 9.84
CA HIS A 178 -4.64 -17.76 10.45
C HIS A 178 -5.87 -18.65 10.14
N GLN A 179 -7.08 -18.09 10.22
CA GLN A 179 -8.33 -18.85 10.01
C GLN A 179 -9.32 -18.05 9.14
N PRO A 180 -9.48 -18.43 7.85
CA PRO A 180 -8.73 -19.49 7.15
C PRO A 180 -7.25 -19.16 7.00
N LEU A 181 -6.38 -20.18 6.90
CA LEU A 181 -4.95 -19.98 6.67
C LEU A 181 -4.75 -19.36 5.29
N MET A 182 -4.18 -18.16 5.25
CA MET A 182 -4.01 -17.39 4.02
C MET A 182 -2.56 -16.94 3.81
N THR A 183 -2.16 -16.93 2.55
CA THR A 183 -0.86 -16.45 2.09
C THR A 183 -1.02 -15.49 0.91
N VAL A 184 0.11 -14.98 0.39
CA VAL A 184 0.18 -14.10 -0.78
C VAL A 184 0.79 -14.81 -1.98
N GLY A 185 0.28 -14.50 -3.17
CA GLY A 185 0.86 -14.95 -4.44
C GLY A 185 2.06 -14.10 -4.87
N GLY A 186 2.73 -14.53 -5.94
CA GLY A 186 3.95 -13.88 -6.46
C GLY A 186 3.76 -12.46 -7.00
N GLY A 187 2.54 -12.10 -7.40
CA GLY A 187 2.19 -10.77 -7.89
C GLY A 187 1.89 -9.72 -6.81
N GLN A 188 1.94 -10.10 -5.53
CA GLN A 188 1.65 -9.21 -4.42
C GLN A 188 2.94 -8.54 -3.92
N ILE A 189 2.87 -7.26 -3.53
CA ILE A 189 4.03 -6.43 -3.12
C ILE A 189 4.87 -7.06 -2.00
N ILE A 190 4.27 -7.87 -1.11
CA ILE A 190 4.99 -8.58 -0.06
C ILE A 190 5.94 -9.62 -0.64
N SER A 191 5.55 -10.31 -1.72
CA SER A 191 6.45 -11.23 -2.42
C SER A 191 7.63 -10.50 -3.05
N ASP A 192 7.43 -9.26 -3.48
CA ASP A 192 8.50 -8.39 -3.95
C ASP A 192 9.43 -7.97 -2.80
N ALA A 193 8.88 -7.65 -1.62
CA ALA A 193 9.63 -7.38 -0.40
C ALA A 193 10.48 -8.58 0.05
N ILE A 194 9.92 -9.79 -0.03
CA ILE A 194 10.65 -11.03 0.28
C ILE A 194 11.85 -11.17 -0.67
N ARG A 195 11.65 -10.97 -1.98
CA ARG A 195 12.74 -11.02 -2.98
C ARG A 195 13.81 -9.98 -2.71
N LEU A 196 13.43 -8.76 -2.37
CA LEU A 196 14.36 -7.68 -2.04
C LEU A 196 15.28 -8.05 -0.88
N CYS A 197 14.80 -8.83 0.09
CA CYS A 197 15.56 -9.34 1.22
C CYS A 197 16.35 -10.62 0.89
N GLY A 198 16.42 -11.06 -0.37
CA GLY A 198 17.02 -12.32 -0.78
C GLY A 198 16.22 -13.54 -0.32
N GLY A 199 14.91 -13.43 -0.19
CA GLY A 199 14.01 -14.54 0.08
C GLY A 199 13.26 -15.01 -1.16
N GLU A 200 12.63 -16.18 -1.04
CA GLU A 200 11.71 -16.76 -2.01
C GLU A 200 10.39 -17.10 -1.32
N ASN A 201 9.29 -16.52 -1.79
CA ASN A 201 7.97 -16.92 -1.33
C ASN A 201 7.65 -18.32 -1.86
N VAL A 202 7.47 -19.31 -0.98
CA VAL A 202 7.18 -20.70 -1.35
C VAL A 202 5.84 -20.87 -2.11
N PHE A 203 4.97 -19.87 -2.03
CA PHE A 203 3.69 -19.81 -2.75
C PHE A 203 3.67 -18.77 -3.89
N ALA A 204 4.85 -18.35 -4.38
CA ALA A 204 4.94 -17.37 -5.48
C ALA A 204 4.24 -17.80 -6.78
N ALA A 205 4.03 -19.10 -7.00
CA ALA A 205 3.32 -19.61 -8.18
C ALA A 205 1.79 -19.39 -8.14
N LEU A 206 1.22 -19.01 -6.98
CA LEU A 206 -0.20 -18.71 -6.87
C LEU A 206 -0.54 -17.44 -7.64
N LYS A 207 -1.57 -17.53 -8.51
CA LYS A 207 -2.05 -16.38 -9.31
C LYS A 207 -2.81 -15.32 -8.49
N PRO A 208 -3.71 -15.70 -7.53
CA PRO A 208 -4.39 -14.71 -6.71
C PRO A 208 -3.41 -13.90 -5.85
N MET A 209 -3.72 -12.62 -5.63
CA MET A 209 -2.94 -11.73 -4.75
C MET A 209 -2.88 -12.26 -3.31
N ALA A 210 -4.01 -12.80 -2.82
CA ALA A 210 -4.12 -13.54 -1.58
C ALA A 210 -4.92 -14.81 -1.82
N ALA A 211 -4.54 -15.91 -1.17
CA ALA A 211 -5.17 -17.22 -1.34
C ALA A 211 -5.18 -18.01 -0.04
N ALA A 212 -6.24 -18.77 0.17
CA ALA A 212 -6.27 -19.78 1.22
C ALA A 212 -5.38 -20.97 0.81
N VAL A 213 -4.63 -21.48 1.78
CA VAL A 213 -3.79 -22.66 1.65
C VAL A 213 -4.06 -23.63 2.79
N THR A 214 -3.65 -24.88 2.67
CA THR A 214 -3.76 -25.86 3.75
C THR A 214 -2.45 -25.98 4.51
N VAL A 215 -2.53 -26.44 5.76
CA VAL A 215 -1.34 -26.72 6.57
C VAL A 215 -0.44 -27.74 5.88
N GLU A 216 -1.04 -28.79 5.25
CA GLU A 216 -0.30 -29.82 4.52
C GLU A 216 0.50 -29.23 3.34
N ALA A 217 -0.04 -28.20 2.65
CA ALA A 217 0.68 -27.53 1.58
C ALA A 217 1.89 -26.77 2.13
N VAL A 218 1.79 -26.16 3.31
CA VAL A 218 2.92 -25.48 3.97
C VAL A 218 3.97 -26.51 4.42
N LEU A 219 3.54 -27.63 5.00
CA LEU A 219 4.43 -28.73 5.40
C LEU A 219 5.17 -29.32 4.19
N ALA A 220 4.47 -29.54 3.08
CA ALA A 220 5.07 -30.03 1.83
C ALA A 220 6.06 -29.02 1.21
N ALA A 221 5.78 -27.73 1.38
CA ALA A 221 6.67 -26.67 0.92
C ALA A 221 7.92 -26.51 1.81
N ASP A 222 7.91 -26.99 3.05
CA ASP A 222 8.98 -26.91 4.05
C ASP A 222 9.76 -25.57 4.03
N PRO A 223 9.14 -24.43 4.37
CA PRO A 223 9.82 -23.14 4.40
C PRO A 223 10.91 -23.12 5.48
N GLU A 224 11.97 -22.33 5.24
CA GLU A 224 13.04 -22.08 6.22
C GLU A 224 12.66 -20.99 7.23
N ALA A 225 11.68 -20.17 6.90
CA ALA A 225 11.16 -19.14 7.76
C ALA A 225 9.65 -19.00 7.57
N ILE A 226 8.91 -18.83 8.65
CA ILE A 226 7.51 -18.40 8.64
C ILE A 226 7.48 -16.96 9.14
N VAL A 227 6.89 -16.08 8.34
CA VAL A 227 6.71 -14.67 8.69
C VAL A 227 5.22 -14.39 8.78
N ALA A 228 4.75 -14.11 9.98
CA ALA A 228 3.36 -13.77 10.23
C ALA A 228 3.13 -12.26 10.21
N SER A 229 1.92 -11.86 9.85
CA SER A 229 1.45 -10.49 10.01
C SER A 229 0.37 -10.44 11.04
N GLY A 230 -0.66 -10.80 11.23
CA GLY A 230 -1.66 -10.65 12.29
C GLY A 230 -2.42 -9.33 12.22
N MET A 231 -3.01 -8.95 13.36
CA MET A 231 -3.78 -7.71 13.53
C MET A 231 -3.07 -6.82 14.57
N GLY A 232 -2.70 -5.62 14.15
CA GLY A 232 -2.04 -4.65 15.02
C GLY A 232 -0.55 -4.92 15.25
N ASP A 233 0.03 -4.30 16.30
CA ASP A 233 1.48 -4.28 16.52
C ASP A 233 2.01 -5.45 17.35
N ALA A 234 1.13 -6.23 17.96
CA ALA A 234 1.51 -7.38 18.79
C ALA A 234 1.72 -8.63 17.93
N ARG A 235 2.80 -9.37 18.23
CA ARG A 235 3.04 -10.69 17.64
C ARG A 235 1.87 -11.62 17.97
N PRO A 236 1.23 -12.25 16.97
CA PRO A 236 0.07 -13.08 17.22
C PRO A 236 0.47 -14.41 17.89
N GLU A 237 -0.32 -14.83 18.89
CA GLU A 237 -0.07 -16.09 19.62
C GLU A 237 -0.22 -17.32 18.71
N TRP A 238 -1.14 -17.26 17.73
CA TRP A 238 -1.36 -18.37 16.79
C TRP A 238 -0.11 -18.71 15.95
N LEU A 239 0.87 -17.83 15.82
CA LEU A 239 2.13 -18.16 15.16
C LEU A 239 2.88 -19.30 15.89
N ASP A 240 2.71 -19.45 17.20
CA ASP A 240 3.31 -20.54 17.95
C ASP A 240 2.61 -21.89 17.72
N GLU A 241 1.45 -21.93 17.09
CA GLU A 241 0.81 -23.17 16.71
C GLU A 241 1.63 -24.01 15.73
N TRP A 242 2.49 -23.36 14.93
CA TRP A 242 3.43 -24.06 14.04
C TRP A 242 4.41 -24.96 14.81
N ARG A 243 4.65 -24.73 16.10
CA ARG A 243 5.50 -25.60 16.95
C ARG A 243 4.98 -27.02 17.09
N ARG A 244 3.73 -27.30 16.67
CA ARG A 244 3.16 -28.66 16.60
C ARG A 244 3.85 -29.54 15.54
N TRP A 245 4.60 -28.92 14.61
CA TRP A 245 5.32 -29.62 13.55
C TRP A 245 6.84 -29.40 13.69
N PRO A 246 7.49 -30.09 14.66
CA PRO A 246 8.91 -29.84 14.98
C PRO A 246 9.86 -30.25 13.85
N SER A 247 9.41 -31.08 12.89
CA SER A 247 10.20 -31.44 11.71
C SER A 247 10.22 -30.37 10.63
N LEU A 248 9.32 -29.38 10.67
CA LEU A 248 9.32 -28.25 9.73
C LEU A 248 10.59 -27.40 9.94
N THR A 249 11.35 -27.16 8.86
CA THR A 249 12.63 -26.45 8.94
C THR A 249 12.55 -25.13 9.67
N ALA A 250 11.50 -24.33 9.44
CA ALA A 250 11.26 -23.07 10.14
C ALA A 250 11.09 -23.26 11.65
N VAL A 251 10.44 -24.33 12.08
CA VAL A 251 10.23 -24.65 13.51
C VAL A 251 11.49 -25.20 14.14
N ALA A 252 12.14 -26.16 13.48
CA ALA A 252 13.40 -26.77 13.96
C ALA A 252 14.49 -25.72 14.21
N ARG A 253 14.48 -24.63 13.42
CA ARG A 253 15.45 -23.53 13.52
C ARG A 253 14.91 -22.30 14.28
N ASP A 254 13.73 -22.39 14.87
CA ASP A 254 13.06 -21.28 15.58
C ASP A 254 12.89 -20.00 14.72
N ASN A 255 12.64 -20.17 13.42
CA ASN A 255 12.47 -19.09 12.45
C ASN A 255 10.99 -18.70 12.29
N LEU A 256 10.32 -18.44 13.41
CA LEU A 256 8.95 -17.96 13.50
C LEU A 256 8.96 -16.46 13.79
N PHE A 257 8.76 -15.65 12.75
CA PHE A 257 8.94 -14.21 12.79
C PHE A 257 7.62 -13.45 12.63
N PHE A 258 7.62 -12.19 13.07
CA PHE A 258 6.47 -11.30 12.95
C PHE A 258 6.89 -9.94 12.41
N VAL A 259 6.10 -9.43 11.47
CA VAL A 259 6.19 -8.04 10.99
C VAL A 259 4.80 -7.40 11.11
N PRO A 260 4.66 -6.26 11.81
CA PRO A 260 3.37 -5.58 11.92
C PRO A 260 2.72 -5.32 10.57
N PRO A 261 1.40 -5.59 10.41
CA PRO A 261 0.69 -5.43 9.14
C PRO A 261 0.76 -4.01 8.60
N ASP A 262 0.69 -3.01 9.46
CA ASP A 262 0.75 -1.60 9.07
C ASP A 262 2.08 -1.23 8.38
N HIS A 263 3.14 -2.00 8.61
CA HIS A 263 4.46 -1.77 8.04
C HIS A 263 4.75 -2.61 6.79
N LEU A 264 3.97 -3.64 6.49
CA LEU A 264 4.26 -4.49 5.33
C LEU A 264 3.07 -4.66 4.38
N GLN A 265 1.83 -4.56 4.89
CA GLN A 265 0.62 -4.68 4.08
C GLN A 265 0.11 -3.33 3.54
N ARG A 266 0.61 -2.19 4.07
CA ARG A 266 0.27 -0.86 3.57
C ARG A 266 1.29 -0.40 2.55
N HIS A 267 0.84 -0.10 1.36
CA HIS A 267 1.66 0.38 0.24
C HIS A 267 2.01 1.87 0.41
N THR A 268 2.79 2.18 1.46
CA THR A 268 3.14 3.54 1.89
C THR A 268 4.65 3.68 2.08
N PRO A 269 5.20 4.89 2.30
CA PRO A 269 6.62 5.04 2.63
C PRO A 269 7.10 4.21 3.82
N ARG A 270 6.22 3.87 4.77
CA ARG A 270 6.56 3.01 5.93
C ARG A 270 6.77 1.54 5.57
N ILE A 271 6.41 1.11 4.35
CA ILE A 271 6.69 -0.26 3.91
C ILE A 271 8.19 -0.58 4.00
N LEU A 272 9.06 0.42 3.82
CA LEU A 272 10.51 0.24 3.94
C LEU A 272 10.96 -0.08 5.37
N ASP A 273 10.20 0.32 6.39
CA ASP A 273 10.45 -0.05 7.79
C ASP A 273 10.12 -1.54 8.01
N GLY A 274 8.98 -1.98 7.46
CA GLY A 274 8.59 -3.39 7.46
C GLY A 274 9.56 -4.28 6.69
N ILE A 275 10.00 -3.82 5.51
CA ILE A 275 11.02 -4.51 4.70
C ILE A 275 12.33 -4.62 5.47
N GLY A 276 12.76 -3.55 6.16
CA GLY A 276 13.96 -3.58 7.00
C GLY A 276 13.88 -4.68 8.07
N ARG A 277 12.74 -4.82 8.76
CA ARG A 277 12.50 -5.90 9.74
C ARG A 277 12.48 -7.28 9.09
N LEU A 278 11.77 -7.42 7.95
CA LEU A 278 11.75 -8.67 7.19
C LEU A 278 13.16 -9.11 6.79
N CYS A 279 13.95 -8.20 6.23
CA CYS A 279 15.33 -8.49 5.86
C CYS A 279 16.18 -8.94 7.05
N GLN A 280 16.02 -8.29 8.22
CA GLN A 280 16.72 -8.72 9.45
C GLN A 280 16.31 -10.13 9.90
N HIS A 281 15.02 -10.47 9.80
CA HIS A 281 14.52 -11.82 10.09
C HIS A 281 15.14 -12.86 9.14
N LEU A 282 15.25 -12.54 7.85
CA LEU A 282 15.87 -13.44 6.89
C LEU A 282 17.40 -13.56 7.11
N GLU A 283 18.09 -12.51 7.58
CA GLU A 283 19.49 -12.64 8.04
C GLU A 283 19.59 -13.58 9.25
N THR A 284 18.68 -13.44 10.23
CA THR A 284 18.62 -14.37 11.37
C THR A 284 18.42 -15.81 10.91
N ALA A 285 17.48 -16.03 9.95
CA ALA A 285 17.26 -17.37 9.39
C ALA A 285 18.52 -17.94 8.71
N ARG A 286 19.32 -17.10 8.02
CA ARG A 286 20.59 -17.50 7.42
C ARG A 286 21.63 -17.92 8.46
N THR A 287 21.76 -17.16 9.54
CA THR A 287 22.71 -17.51 10.62
C THR A 287 22.35 -18.80 11.33
N ARG A 288 21.07 -19.19 11.36
CA ARG A 288 20.58 -20.42 11.98
C ARG A 288 20.68 -21.64 11.07
N ARG A 289 21.19 -21.51 9.84
CA ARG A 289 21.48 -22.63 8.94
C ARG A 289 22.73 -23.42 9.37
N THR A 290 23.63 -22.77 10.07
CA THR A 290 24.89 -23.40 10.50
C THR A 290 24.60 -24.37 11.64
N PRO A 291 25.11 -25.60 11.60
CA PRO A 291 24.97 -26.60 12.65
C PRO A 291 25.71 -26.19 13.93
#